data_c57d635b373e1b2038be3cdc0450e082
#
_entry.id   c57d635b373e1b2038be3cdc0450e082
#
_cell.length_a   1.000
_cell.length_b   1.000
_cell.length_c   1.000
_cell.angle_alpha   90.00
_cell.angle_beta   90.00
_cell.angle_gamma   90.00
#
_symmetry.space_group_name_H-M   'P 1'
#
loop_
_entity.id
_entity.type
_entity.pdbx_description
1 polymer ?
#
loop_
_entity_poly.entity_id
_entity_poly.type
_entity_poly.pdbx_seq_one_letter_code
_entity_poly.pdbx_strand_id
1 'polypeptide(L)'
;LADRLADAVAIGYDSLPGFGRPMARGHRGELILGMLGDIPAVMMAGRLHRYEGYRDEQIVLPIRLMAAMGAEILIVSNAAGGLNPFLRVGDLVVIRDHIDLAYRRGSYLSVGTDSPRYPSREVYDPGLIDVALAGARAGDFRAVEGVYLATLGPTYETPAEYRMMRRLGADVVGMSTAPEARVAADLGLRVLGLSVVTNVAKPERGSASADLPTTHDEVLAVGRGVVDKVCRIIDEVMRSGIV
;
A
#
# COMPACT_ATOMS: atom_id res chain seq x y z
N LEU A 1 12.04 -7.73 -3.17
CA LEU A 1 11.94 -7.68 -1.69
C LEU A 1 11.96 -9.09 -1.09
N ALA A 2 11.15 -10.01 -1.58
CA ALA A 2 11.11 -11.39 -1.09
C ALA A 2 12.50 -12.07 -1.10
N ASP A 3 13.30 -11.79 -2.11
CA ASP A 3 14.65 -12.34 -2.28
C ASP A 3 15.66 -11.82 -1.23
N ARG A 4 15.27 -10.88 -0.38
CA ARG A 4 16.09 -10.34 0.72
C ARG A 4 15.88 -11.06 2.05
N LEU A 5 14.84 -11.89 2.15
CA LEU A 5 14.62 -12.68 3.36
C LEU A 5 15.58 -13.87 3.38
N ALA A 6 16.40 -13.96 4.44
CA ALA A 6 17.18 -15.15 4.73
C ALA A 6 16.27 -16.24 5.32
N ASP A 7 16.67 -17.50 5.14
CA ASP A 7 15.92 -18.69 5.61
C ASP A 7 14.45 -18.68 5.21
N ALA A 8 14.17 -18.16 4.01
CA ALA A 8 12.81 -17.90 3.54
C ALA A 8 12.01 -19.17 3.30
N VAL A 9 10.81 -19.24 3.89
CA VAL A 9 9.80 -20.27 3.65
C VAL A 9 8.59 -19.62 2.98
N ALA A 10 8.25 -20.05 1.77
CA ALA A 10 7.09 -19.59 1.04
C ALA A 10 5.91 -20.55 1.21
N ILE A 11 4.74 -20.03 1.54
CA ILE A 11 3.49 -20.76 1.72
C ILE A 11 2.48 -20.19 0.74
N GLY A 12 1.98 -21.01 -0.20
CA GLY A 12 0.95 -20.59 -1.14
C GLY A 12 -0.37 -20.27 -0.44
N TYR A 13 -1.05 -19.21 -0.89
CA TYR A 13 -2.35 -18.82 -0.33
C TYR A 13 -3.41 -19.91 -0.46
N ASP A 14 -3.31 -20.76 -1.48
CA ASP A 14 -4.19 -21.90 -1.71
C ASP A 14 -4.09 -22.98 -0.63
N SER A 15 -2.98 -23.04 0.10
CA SER A 15 -2.79 -23.95 1.24
C SER A 15 -3.25 -23.35 2.57
N LEU A 16 -3.62 -22.06 2.61
CA LEU A 16 -4.04 -21.36 3.82
C LEU A 16 -5.57 -21.23 3.86
N PRO A 17 -6.24 -21.75 4.91
CA PRO A 17 -7.69 -21.67 5.01
C PRO A 17 -8.21 -20.22 4.95
N GLY A 18 -9.19 -19.98 4.08
CA GLY A 18 -9.83 -18.67 3.93
C GLY A 18 -9.09 -17.66 3.06
N PHE A 19 -7.85 -17.94 2.67
CA PHE A 19 -7.12 -17.09 1.73
C PHE A 19 -7.69 -17.25 0.32
N GLY A 20 -7.76 -16.12 -0.42
CA GLY A 20 -8.10 -16.10 -1.84
C GLY A 20 -6.85 -16.18 -2.71
N ARG A 21 -7.06 -16.46 -4.01
CA ARG A 21 -5.99 -16.47 -5.01
C ARG A 21 -5.97 -15.15 -5.78
N PRO A 22 -4.89 -14.33 -5.71
CA PRO A 22 -4.82 -13.09 -6.46
C PRO A 22 -4.89 -13.36 -7.96
N MET A 23 -5.63 -12.52 -8.69
CA MET A 23 -5.71 -12.58 -10.15
C MET A 23 -4.86 -11.48 -10.82
N ALA A 24 -4.48 -10.44 -10.07
CA ALA A 24 -3.65 -9.37 -10.59
C ALA A 24 -2.27 -9.88 -11.01
N ARG A 25 -1.82 -9.49 -12.20
CA ARG A 25 -0.47 -9.84 -12.70
C ARG A 25 0.62 -9.36 -11.74
N GLY A 26 1.64 -10.19 -11.53
CA GLY A 26 2.74 -9.90 -10.61
C GLY A 26 2.48 -10.27 -9.15
N HIS A 27 1.27 -10.68 -8.82
CA HIS A 27 0.91 -11.18 -7.50
C HIS A 27 1.07 -12.71 -7.46
N ARG A 28 2.08 -13.20 -6.71
CA ARG A 28 2.39 -14.64 -6.61
C ARG A 28 1.37 -15.41 -5.77
N GLY A 29 0.71 -14.73 -4.83
CA GLY A 29 -0.22 -15.37 -3.90
C GLY A 29 0.49 -16.27 -2.89
N GLU A 30 1.55 -15.74 -2.29
CA GLU A 30 2.36 -16.43 -1.29
C GLU A 30 2.56 -15.58 -0.06
N LEU A 31 2.57 -16.22 1.10
CA LEU A 31 3.08 -15.68 2.35
C LEU A 31 4.51 -16.19 2.53
N ILE A 32 5.45 -15.30 2.71
CA ILE A 32 6.87 -15.65 2.83
C ILE A 32 7.33 -15.25 4.23
N LEU A 33 7.80 -16.22 4.98
CA LEU A 33 8.38 -16.02 6.31
C LEU A 33 9.89 -16.13 6.21
N GLY A 34 10.61 -15.32 6.97
CA GLY A 34 12.07 -15.37 6.97
C GLY A 34 12.67 -14.29 7.85
N MET A 35 13.96 -14.11 7.73
CA MET A 35 14.70 -13.08 8.47
C MET A 35 15.09 -11.94 7.54
N LEU A 36 14.82 -10.71 7.95
CA LEU A 36 15.30 -9.50 7.29
C LEU A 36 16.38 -8.87 8.19
N GLY A 37 17.65 -9.17 7.91
CA GLY A 37 18.71 -9.00 8.91
C GLY A 37 18.46 -9.91 10.11
N ASP A 38 18.44 -9.35 11.31
CA ASP A 38 18.20 -10.08 12.56
C ASP A 38 16.71 -10.03 13.00
N ILE A 39 15.82 -9.45 12.17
CA ILE A 39 14.41 -9.26 12.51
C ILE A 39 13.56 -10.31 11.81
N PRO A 40 12.73 -11.08 12.54
CA PRO A 40 11.74 -11.94 11.92
C PRO A 40 10.75 -11.12 11.09
N ALA A 41 10.52 -11.54 9.87
CA ALA A 41 9.62 -10.83 8.95
C ALA A 41 8.67 -11.79 8.23
N VAL A 42 7.47 -11.31 7.99
CA VAL A 42 6.49 -11.98 7.15
C VAL A 42 6.08 -11.05 6.00
N MET A 43 6.09 -11.56 4.78
CA MET A 43 5.84 -10.77 3.58
C MET A 43 4.73 -11.39 2.73
N MET A 44 3.80 -10.56 2.29
CA MET A 44 2.83 -10.92 1.26
C MET A 44 3.44 -10.72 -0.13
N ALA A 45 3.66 -11.79 -0.88
CA ALA A 45 4.06 -11.73 -2.28
C ALA A 45 2.80 -11.63 -3.17
N GLY A 46 2.05 -10.57 -3.01
CA GLY A 46 0.77 -10.31 -3.67
C GLY A 46 -0.36 -10.08 -2.68
N ARG A 47 -1.41 -9.41 -3.13
CA ARG A 47 -2.61 -9.10 -2.34
C ARG A 47 -3.88 -9.35 -3.13
N LEU A 48 -5.00 -9.41 -2.43
CA LEU A 48 -6.33 -9.47 -3.01
C LEU A 48 -6.91 -8.06 -3.15
N HIS A 49 -7.72 -7.83 -4.19
CA HIS A 49 -8.39 -6.56 -4.40
C HIS A 49 -9.91 -6.73 -4.43
N ARG A 50 -10.63 -5.66 -4.07
CA ARG A 50 -12.09 -5.64 -4.11
C ARG A 50 -12.65 -5.87 -5.51
N TYR A 51 -11.99 -5.36 -6.55
CA TYR A 51 -12.42 -5.56 -7.94
C TYR A 51 -12.27 -7.00 -8.43
N GLU A 52 -11.51 -7.83 -7.75
CA GLU A 52 -11.42 -9.27 -8.02
C GLU A 52 -12.62 -10.05 -7.45
N GLY A 53 -13.55 -9.37 -6.77
CA GLY A 53 -14.75 -9.97 -6.19
C GLY A 53 -14.59 -10.45 -4.75
N TYR A 54 -13.43 -10.24 -4.14
CA TYR A 54 -13.19 -10.62 -2.75
C TYR A 54 -13.91 -9.70 -1.78
N ARG A 55 -14.38 -10.30 -0.67
CA ARG A 55 -14.95 -9.56 0.46
C ARG A 55 -13.84 -8.97 1.31
N ASP A 56 -14.15 -7.90 2.02
CA ASP A 56 -13.17 -7.21 2.87
C ASP A 56 -12.54 -8.13 3.92
N GLU A 57 -13.31 -9.09 4.48
CA GLU A 57 -12.79 -10.06 5.44
C GLU A 57 -11.66 -10.94 4.84
N GLN A 58 -11.77 -11.26 3.54
CA GLN A 58 -10.73 -12.03 2.83
C GLN A 58 -9.51 -11.17 2.52
N ILE A 59 -9.73 -9.91 2.14
CA ILE A 59 -8.65 -8.95 1.84
C ILE A 59 -7.78 -8.68 3.08
N VAL A 60 -8.40 -8.56 4.25
CA VAL A 60 -7.69 -8.23 5.49
C VAL A 60 -7.24 -9.45 6.29
N LEU A 61 -7.63 -10.67 5.88
CA LEU A 61 -7.26 -11.90 6.57
C LEU A 61 -5.74 -12.07 6.73
N PRO A 62 -4.90 -11.78 5.70
CA PRO A 62 -3.45 -11.83 5.86
C PRO A 62 -2.94 -10.89 6.96
N ILE A 63 -3.48 -9.68 7.06
CA ILE A 63 -3.07 -8.71 8.09
C ILE A 63 -3.41 -9.22 9.49
N ARG A 64 -4.58 -9.84 9.66
CA ARG A 64 -4.98 -10.46 10.93
C ARG A 64 -4.07 -11.62 11.31
N LEU A 65 -3.68 -12.43 10.32
CA LEU A 65 -2.75 -13.52 10.54
C LEU A 65 -1.39 -12.98 11.00
N MET A 66 -0.86 -11.97 10.33
CA MET A 66 0.41 -11.32 10.71
C MET A 66 0.35 -10.74 12.12
N ALA A 67 -0.73 -10.05 12.48
CA ALA A 67 -0.93 -9.53 13.83
C ALA A 67 -0.99 -10.66 14.86
N ALA A 68 -1.69 -11.76 14.58
CA ALA A 68 -1.77 -12.93 15.46
C ALA A 68 -0.41 -13.66 15.60
N MET A 69 0.48 -13.54 14.61
CA MET A 69 1.86 -14.02 14.67
C MET A 69 2.79 -13.11 15.48
N GLY A 70 2.30 -11.97 15.96
CA GLY A 70 3.07 -11.02 16.78
C GLY A 70 3.75 -9.91 15.98
N ALA A 71 3.32 -9.64 14.75
CA ALA A 71 3.82 -8.47 14.03
C ALA A 71 3.42 -7.17 14.75
N GLU A 72 4.38 -6.28 14.91
CA GLU A 72 4.19 -4.97 15.56
C GLU A 72 4.12 -3.83 14.55
N ILE A 73 4.74 -4.00 13.38
CA ILE A 73 4.79 -3.01 12.31
C ILE A 73 4.25 -3.62 11.02
N LEU A 74 3.36 -2.89 10.34
CA LEU A 74 2.98 -3.16 8.96
C LEU A 74 3.61 -2.11 8.03
N ILE A 75 4.45 -2.56 7.09
CA ILE A 75 4.88 -1.73 5.96
C ILE A 75 4.08 -2.19 4.75
N VAL A 76 3.19 -1.33 4.25
CA VAL A 76 2.36 -1.63 3.08
C VAL A 76 2.73 -0.74 1.91
N SER A 77 2.97 -1.34 0.74
CA SER A 77 3.30 -0.60 -0.48
C SER A 77 2.30 -0.87 -1.59
N ASN A 78 2.14 0.10 -2.48
CA ASN A 78 1.25 0.01 -3.64
C ASN A 78 1.80 0.79 -4.83
N ALA A 79 1.28 0.48 -6.02
CA ALA A 79 1.36 1.33 -7.19
C ALA A 79 0.19 2.31 -7.16
N ALA A 80 0.41 3.57 -7.48
CA ALA A 80 -0.61 4.61 -7.44
C ALA A 80 -0.47 5.62 -8.59
N GLY A 81 -1.61 6.15 -9.02
CA GLY A 81 -1.67 7.29 -9.93
C GLY A 81 -1.42 8.59 -9.16
N GLY A 82 -0.48 9.42 -9.63
CA GLY A 82 -0.21 10.74 -9.08
C GLY A 82 -1.32 11.73 -9.43
N LEU A 83 -1.97 12.30 -8.43
CA LEU A 83 -2.97 13.35 -8.56
C LEU A 83 -2.35 14.74 -8.38
N ASN A 84 -1.43 14.87 -7.44
CA ASN A 84 -0.70 16.10 -7.19
C ASN A 84 0.19 16.46 -8.40
N PRO A 85 0.07 17.67 -8.99
CA PRO A 85 0.79 18.05 -10.21
C PRO A 85 2.32 18.13 -10.05
N PHE A 86 2.81 18.17 -8.82
CA PHE A 86 4.24 18.20 -8.53
C PHE A 86 4.87 16.81 -8.44
N LEU A 87 4.06 15.74 -8.48
CA LEU A 87 4.55 14.37 -8.49
C LEU A 87 5.03 13.97 -9.90
N ARG A 88 6.00 13.08 -9.93
CA ARG A 88 6.57 12.49 -11.14
C ARG A 88 6.54 10.98 -11.05
N VAL A 89 6.52 10.31 -12.19
CA VAL A 89 6.66 8.86 -12.25
C VAL A 89 7.99 8.44 -11.59
N GLY A 90 7.92 7.46 -10.70
CA GLY A 90 9.05 7.00 -9.87
C GLY A 90 9.27 7.75 -8.56
N ASP A 91 8.44 8.76 -8.25
CA ASP A 91 8.40 9.36 -6.91
C ASP A 91 7.77 8.37 -5.92
N LEU A 92 8.17 8.47 -4.65
CA LEU A 92 7.50 7.81 -3.54
C LEU A 92 6.64 8.81 -2.77
N VAL A 93 5.42 8.38 -2.41
CA VAL A 93 4.57 9.10 -1.47
C VAL A 93 4.48 8.29 -0.19
N VAL A 94 4.97 8.86 0.91
CA VAL A 94 4.80 8.34 2.26
C VAL A 94 3.40 8.75 2.71
N ILE A 95 2.53 7.77 2.91
CA ILE A 95 1.11 8.02 3.18
C ILE A 95 0.97 8.49 4.62
N ARG A 96 0.45 9.72 4.81
CA ARG A 96 0.11 10.26 6.13
C ARG A 96 -1.36 10.06 6.50
N ASP A 97 -2.22 9.94 5.50
CA ASP A 97 -3.67 9.76 5.69
C ASP A 97 -4.30 9.18 4.42
N HIS A 98 -5.54 8.72 4.50
CA HIS A 98 -6.24 8.22 3.33
C HIS A 98 -7.72 8.63 3.29
N ILE A 99 -8.26 8.69 2.07
CA ILE A 99 -9.69 8.81 1.77
C ILE A 99 -10.15 7.48 1.15
N ASP A 100 -11.05 6.75 1.78
CA ASP A 100 -11.59 5.49 1.23
C ASP A 100 -12.93 5.71 0.54
N LEU A 101 -12.93 5.91 -0.78
CA LEU A 101 -14.15 5.96 -1.61
C LEU A 101 -14.62 4.57 -2.07
N ALA A 102 -13.81 3.54 -1.85
CA ALA A 102 -14.19 2.15 -2.12
C ALA A 102 -14.94 1.50 -0.93
N TYR A 103 -15.18 2.24 0.15
CA TYR A 103 -15.87 1.78 1.34
C TYR A 103 -17.26 1.22 1.01
N ARG A 104 -17.58 0.07 1.58
CA ARG A 104 -18.91 -0.55 1.53
C ARG A 104 -19.50 -0.65 2.94
N ARG A 105 -20.82 -0.39 3.05
CA ARG A 105 -21.52 -0.55 4.33
C ARG A 105 -21.42 -2.00 4.82
N GLY A 106 -21.02 -2.21 6.08
CA GLY A 106 -20.79 -3.53 6.66
C GLY A 106 -19.45 -4.17 6.34
N SER A 107 -18.54 -3.39 5.75
CA SER A 107 -17.17 -3.73 5.43
C SER A 107 -16.35 -4.12 6.68
N TYR A 108 -15.07 -4.35 6.50
CA TYR A 108 -14.06 -4.85 7.47
C TYR A 108 -14.14 -4.30 8.91
N LEU A 109 -14.99 -3.30 9.16
CA LEU A 109 -15.22 -2.71 10.49
C LEU A 109 -16.13 -3.55 11.40
N SER A 110 -16.77 -4.61 10.89
CA SER A 110 -17.75 -5.41 11.65
C SER A 110 -17.12 -6.54 12.46
N VAL A 111 -15.83 -6.48 12.74
CA VAL A 111 -15.16 -7.59 13.38
C VAL A 111 -15.23 -7.48 14.88
N GLY A 112 -16.23 -8.17 15.43
CA GLY A 112 -16.23 -8.89 16.70
C GLY A 112 -15.47 -8.33 17.91
N THR A 113 -15.28 -7.02 17.98
CA THR A 113 -14.76 -6.36 19.16
C THR A 113 -15.86 -5.51 19.76
N ASP A 114 -16.13 -5.71 21.04
CA ASP A 114 -16.95 -4.82 21.88
C ASP A 114 -16.31 -3.44 22.03
N SER A 115 -15.33 -3.12 21.18
CA SER A 115 -14.66 -1.83 21.16
C SER A 115 -15.60 -0.78 20.58
N PRO A 116 -15.81 0.35 21.24
CA PRO A 116 -16.59 1.46 20.71
C PRO A 116 -15.95 1.90 19.41
N ARG A 117 -16.66 1.67 18.35
CA ARG A 117 -16.34 2.03 16.97
C ARG A 117 -16.13 3.53 16.92
N TYR A 118 -14.92 3.94 16.54
CA TYR A 118 -14.46 5.31 16.32
C TYR A 118 -13.75 5.98 17.50
N PRO A 119 -12.48 5.72 17.68
CA PRO A 119 -11.58 6.85 17.72
C PRO A 119 -11.18 7.16 16.27
N SER A 120 -11.21 8.42 15.88
CA SER A 120 -10.42 8.92 14.77
C SER A 120 -8.94 8.76 15.18
N ARG A 121 -8.39 7.58 14.95
CA ARG A 121 -6.98 7.32 15.17
C ARG A 121 -6.24 7.68 13.89
N GLU A 122 -5.12 8.33 14.04
CA GLU A 122 -4.11 8.34 13.00
C GLU A 122 -3.81 6.89 12.64
N VAL A 123 -4.08 6.52 11.38
CA VAL A 123 -3.87 5.15 10.89
C VAL A 123 -2.39 4.91 10.64
N TYR A 124 -1.69 5.93 10.16
CA TYR A 124 -0.27 5.87 9.82
C TYR A 124 0.56 6.46 10.94
N ASP A 125 1.64 5.78 11.28
CA ASP A 125 2.50 6.15 12.41
C ASP A 125 3.41 7.33 12.05
N PRO A 126 3.32 8.49 12.74
CA PRO A 126 4.12 9.67 12.43
C PRO A 126 5.64 9.42 12.54
N GLY A 127 6.07 8.62 13.53
CA GLY A 127 7.49 8.29 13.71
C GLY A 127 8.04 7.45 12.55
N LEU A 128 7.26 6.50 12.02
CA LEU A 128 7.64 5.74 10.84
C LEU A 128 7.64 6.60 9.58
N ILE A 129 6.73 7.57 9.46
CA ILE A 129 6.73 8.56 8.36
C ILE A 129 8.00 9.39 8.39
N ASP A 130 8.39 9.92 9.55
CA ASP A 130 9.60 10.73 9.70
C ASP A 130 10.85 9.95 9.33
N VAL A 131 10.96 8.70 9.78
CA VAL A 131 12.08 7.80 9.44
C VAL A 131 12.11 7.51 7.94
N ALA A 132 10.96 7.23 7.32
CA ALA A 132 10.89 6.99 5.88
C ALA A 132 11.35 8.19 5.05
N LEU A 133 10.93 9.39 5.43
CA LEU A 133 11.33 10.64 4.77
C LEU A 133 12.83 10.96 5.01
N ALA A 134 13.35 10.66 6.19
CA ALA A 134 14.78 10.78 6.49
C ALA A 134 15.61 9.81 5.64
N GLY A 135 15.17 8.55 5.53
CA GLY A 135 15.81 7.53 4.70
C GLY A 135 15.83 7.89 3.22
N ALA A 136 14.75 8.50 2.71
CA ALA A 136 14.71 9.00 1.34
C ALA A 136 15.73 10.11 1.11
N ARG A 137 15.83 11.07 2.04
CA ARG A 137 16.84 12.16 1.97
C ARG A 137 18.26 11.61 2.00
N ALA A 138 18.53 10.67 2.90
CA ALA A 138 19.86 10.02 3.00
C ALA A 138 20.19 9.17 1.76
N GLY A 139 19.18 8.63 1.08
CA GLY A 139 19.31 7.85 -0.15
C GLY A 139 19.35 8.67 -1.43
N ASP A 140 19.29 10.01 -1.35
CA ASP A 140 19.26 10.95 -2.46
C ASP A 140 18.17 10.63 -3.49
N PHE A 141 16.94 10.33 -3.01
CA PHE A 141 15.78 10.15 -3.86
C PHE A 141 14.55 10.88 -3.31
N ARG A 142 13.64 11.19 -4.22
CA ARG A 142 12.45 11.92 -3.86
C ARG A 142 11.41 11.04 -3.20
N ALA A 143 11.05 11.39 -1.97
CA ALA A 143 9.84 10.95 -1.30
C ALA A 143 9.16 12.17 -0.68
N VAL A 144 7.84 12.20 -0.71
CA VAL A 144 7.01 13.27 -0.17
C VAL A 144 5.89 12.67 0.67
N GLU A 145 5.45 13.40 1.67
CA GLU A 145 4.26 13.05 2.43
C GLU A 145 3.00 13.37 1.64
N GLY A 146 1.97 12.52 1.74
CA GLY A 146 0.74 12.76 1.00
C GLY A 146 -0.46 11.94 1.44
N VAL A 147 -1.62 12.28 0.87
CA VAL A 147 -2.90 11.62 1.12
C VAL A 147 -3.20 10.62 0.00
N TYR A 148 -3.44 9.37 0.39
CA TYR A 148 -3.85 8.30 -0.52
C TYR A 148 -5.36 8.24 -0.64
N LEU A 149 -5.88 8.16 -1.87
CA LEU A 149 -7.31 7.94 -2.11
C LEU A 149 -7.51 6.53 -2.67
N ALA A 150 -8.35 5.75 -1.98
CA ALA A 150 -8.72 4.41 -2.40
C ALA A 150 -9.98 4.43 -3.28
N THR A 151 -9.90 3.82 -4.47
CA THR A 151 -11.02 3.54 -5.36
C THR A 151 -11.25 2.04 -5.51
N LEU A 152 -12.39 1.66 -6.07
CA LEU A 152 -12.71 0.26 -6.29
C LEU A 152 -11.86 -0.36 -7.41
N GLY A 153 -11.70 0.33 -8.54
CA GLY A 153 -11.15 -0.24 -9.77
C GLY A 153 -12.14 -1.21 -10.45
N PRO A 154 -11.72 -2.01 -11.43
CA PRO A 154 -10.36 -2.12 -12.01
C PRO A 154 -10.04 -1.06 -13.08
N THR A 155 -11.03 -0.21 -13.46
CA THR A 155 -10.84 0.86 -14.44
C THR A 155 -10.08 2.02 -13.84
N TYR A 156 -9.25 2.67 -14.65
CA TYR A 156 -8.67 3.96 -14.29
C TYR A 156 -9.74 5.05 -14.27
N GLU A 157 -9.45 6.10 -13.56
CA GLU A 157 -10.33 7.22 -13.32
C GLU A 157 -10.45 8.13 -14.56
N THR A 158 -11.62 8.70 -14.74
CA THR A 158 -11.86 9.74 -15.75
C THR A 158 -11.19 11.06 -15.37
N PRO A 159 -10.96 11.97 -16.33
CA PRO A 159 -10.44 13.30 -16.01
C PRO A 159 -11.31 14.10 -15.01
N ALA A 160 -12.63 13.85 -14.98
CA ALA A 160 -13.52 14.49 -14.03
C ALA A 160 -13.32 13.96 -12.61
N GLU A 161 -13.14 12.64 -12.47
CA GLU A 161 -12.80 11.99 -11.19
C GLU A 161 -11.45 12.47 -10.67
N TYR A 162 -10.42 12.57 -11.51
CA TYR A 162 -9.14 13.15 -11.12
C TYR A 162 -9.27 14.57 -10.56
N ARG A 163 -10.06 15.43 -11.21
CA ARG A 163 -10.32 16.79 -10.70
C ARG A 163 -11.06 16.78 -9.37
N MET A 164 -12.02 15.88 -9.20
CA MET A 164 -12.75 15.69 -7.95
C MET A 164 -11.81 15.26 -6.83
N MET A 165 -11.01 14.23 -7.05
CA MET A 165 -10.07 13.66 -6.06
C MET A 165 -9.03 14.68 -5.60
N ARG A 166 -8.50 15.49 -6.54
CA ARG A 166 -7.62 16.62 -6.21
C ARG A 166 -8.30 17.64 -5.29
N ARG A 167 -9.56 17.98 -5.56
CA ARG A 167 -10.34 18.91 -4.72
C ARG A 167 -10.63 18.35 -3.33
N LEU A 168 -10.71 17.03 -3.20
CA LEU A 168 -10.82 16.36 -1.90
C LEU A 168 -9.50 16.37 -1.11
N GLY A 169 -8.39 16.80 -1.72
CA GLY A 169 -7.09 16.88 -1.08
C GLY A 169 -6.23 15.62 -1.22
N ALA A 170 -6.56 14.73 -2.16
CA ALA A 170 -5.75 13.54 -2.43
C ALA A 170 -4.53 13.86 -3.29
N ASP A 171 -3.39 13.25 -2.95
CA ASP A 171 -2.13 13.36 -3.68
C ASP A 171 -1.91 12.18 -4.64
N VAL A 172 -2.39 11.01 -4.28
CA VAL A 172 -2.30 9.78 -5.10
C VAL A 172 -3.59 8.98 -5.02
N VAL A 173 -3.86 8.16 -6.05
CA VAL A 173 -5.02 7.27 -6.12
C VAL A 173 -4.60 5.84 -6.42
N GLY A 174 -5.27 4.87 -5.80
CA GLY A 174 -5.07 3.44 -6.07
C GLY A 174 -6.23 2.59 -5.58
N MET A 175 -6.09 1.26 -5.70
CA MET A 175 -7.22 0.31 -5.58
C MET A 175 -7.03 -0.70 -4.44
N SER A 176 -6.16 -0.39 -3.46
CA SER A 176 -5.79 -1.29 -2.35
C SER A 176 -5.52 -0.53 -1.06
N THR A 177 -4.76 -1.11 -0.14
CA THR A 177 -4.07 -0.46 0.99
C THR A 177 -4.96 0.05 2.12
N ALA A 178 -5.99 0.86 1.85
CA ALA A 178 -6.81 1.47 2.91
C ALA A 178 -7.44 0.44 3.86
N PRO A 179 -8.06 -0.66 3.40
CA PRO A 179 -8.59 -1.68 4.31
C PRO A 179 -7.50 -2.38 5.12
N GLU A 180 -6.35 -2.66 4.50
CA GLU A 180 -5.21 -3.32 5.17
C GLU A 180 -4.62 -2.43 6.26
N ALA A 181 -4.33 -1.16 5.93
CA ALA A 181 -3.79 -0.17 6.86
C ALA A 181 -4.74 0.06 8.04
N ARG A 182 -6.05 0.20 7.76
CA ARG A 182 -7.06 0.42 8.80
C ARG A 182 -7.13 -0.74 9.78
N VAL A 183 -7.22 -1.97 9.27
CA VAL A 183 -7.30 -3.16 10.13
C VAL A 183 -6.02 -3.37 10.92
N ALA A 184 -4.85 -3.09 10.34
CA ALA A 184 -3.58 -3.13 11.05
C ALA A 184 -3.57 -2.17 12.25
N ALA A 185 -3.97 -0.91 12.03
CA ALA A 185 -4.07 0.08 13.10
C ALA A 185 -5.10 -0.30 14.17
N ASP A 186 -6.26 -0.85 13.78
CA ASP A 186 -7.29 -1.34 14.71
C ASP A 186 -6.80 -2.53 15.55
N LEU A 187 -5.86 -3.32 15.04
CA LEU A 187 -5.18 -4.42 15.73
C LEU A 187 -3.96 -3.96 16.56
N GLY A 188 -3.63 -2.68 16.54
CA GLY A 188 -2.55 -2.09 17.31
C GLY A 188 -1.19 -2.10 16.63
N LEU A 189 -1.09 -2.49 15.35
CA LEU A 189 0.14 -2.38 14.60
C LEU A 189 0.43 -0.91 14.26
N ARG A 190 1.71 -0.56 14.25
CA ARG A 190 2.21 0.70 13.68
C ARG A 190 2.26 0.57 12.16
N VAL A 191 1.72 1.52 11.43
CA VAL A 191 1.55 1.38 9.97
C VAL A 191 2.40 2.42 9.23
N LEU A 192 3.19 1.95 8.26
CA LEU A 192 3.86 2.76 7.25
C LEU A 192 3.28 2.44 5.88
N GLY A 193 2.69 3.43 5.21
CA GLY A 193 2.18 3.31 3.84
C GLY A 193 3.12 3.97 2.83
N LEU A 194 3.43 3.26 1.73
CA LEU A 194 4.28 3.75 0.66
C LEU A 194 3.59 3.59 -0.69
N SER A 195 3.31 4.69 -1.39
CA SER A 195 2.81 4.67 -2.76
C SER A 195 3.93 4.96 -3.75
N VAL A 196 4.09 4.09 -4.73
CA VAL A 196 4.95 4.33 -5.90
C VAL A 196 4.12 5.01 -6.97
N VAL A 197 4.50 6.21 -7.38
CA VAL A 197 3.83 6.92 -8.46
C VAL A 197 4.19 6.27 -9.79
N THR A 198 3.25 5.54 -10.37
CA THR A 198 3.47 4.79 -11.63
C THR A 198 3.01 5.51 -12.88
N ASN A 199 2.10 6.45 -12.71
CA ASN A 199 1.59 7.34 -13.74
C ASN A 199 1.13 8.64 -13.09
N VAL A 200 1.00 9.71 -13.85
CA VAL A 200 0.51 11.01 -13.36
C VAL A 200 -0.78 11.36 -14.09
N ALA A 201 -1.81 11.65 -13.31
CA ALA A 201 -3.11 12.06 -13.82
C ALA A 201 -3.04 13.38 -14.60
N LYS A 202 -3.59 13.41 -15.80
CA LYS A 202 -3.71 14.60 -16.64
C LYS A 202 -5.18 15.02 -16.72
N PRO A 203 -5.64 15.91 -15.84
CA PRO A 203 -7.05 16.29 -15.78
C PRO A 203 -7.51 17.22 -16.90
N GLU A 204 -6.60 17.72 -17.76
CA GLU A 204 -6.89 18.67 -18.82
C GLU A 204 -6.93 18.00 -20.20
N ARG A 205 -7.97 18.33 -20.99
CA ARG A 205 -8.06 17.92 -22.40
C ARG A 205 -6.99 18.67 -23.21
N GLY A 206 -6.23 17.96 -24.06
CA GLY A 206 -5.36 18.57 -25.06
C GLY A 206 -3.89 18.70 -24.68
N SER A 207 -3.41 18.15 -23.56
CA SER A 207 -1.97 17.99 -23.37
C SER A 207 -1.44 16.90 -24.30
N ALA A 208 -0.40 17.17 -25.08
CA ALA A 208 0.16 16.29 -26.12
C ALA A 208 0.66 14.91 -25.65
N SER A 209 0.53 14.61 -24.37
CA SER A 209 0.85 13.32 -23.76
C SER A 209 -0.38 12.63 -23.12
N ALA A 210 -1.60 13.10 -23.48
CA ALA A 210 -2.86 12.54 -22.95
C ALA A 210 -3.31 11.25 -23.66
N ASP A 211 -2.59 10.82 -24.69
CA ASP A 211 -3.13 9.89 -25.69
C ASP A 211 -2.75 8.42 -25.52
N LEU A 212 -1.94 8.07 -24.54
CA LEU A 212 -1.67 6.66 -24.25
C LEU A 212 -2.26 6.28 -22.90
N PRO A 213 -3.17 5.27 -22.88
CA PRO A 213 -3.64 4.72 -21.62
C PRO A 213 -2.46 4.08 -20.88
N THR A 214 -2.37 4.33 -19.57
CA THR A 214 -1.40 3.64 -18.72
C THR A 214 -1.66 2.14 -18.80
N THR A 215 -0.64 1.37 -19.18
CA THR A 215 -0.74 -0.07 -19.25
C THR A 215 -0.28 -0.71 -17.93
N HIS A 216 -0.79 -1.91 -17.63
CA HIS A 216 -0.34 -2.66 -16.46
C HIS A 216 1.17 -3.00 -16.53
N ASP A 217 1.70 -3.25 -17.72
CA ASP A 217 3.12 -3.56 -17.91
C ASP A 217 4.02 -2.34 -17.61
N GLU A 218 3.57 -1.12 -17.93
CA GLU A 218 4.27 0.12 -17.54
C GLU A 218 4.27 0.29 -16.02
N VAL A 219 3.14 0.04 -15.35
CA VAL A 219 3.04 0.07 -13.88
C VAL A 219 4.05 -0.90 -13.25
N LEU A 220 4.14 -2.13 -13.75
CA LEU A 220 5.09 -3.13 -13.29
C LEU A 220 6.55 -2.73 -13.55
N ALA A 221 6.83 -2.10 -14.70
CA ALA A 221 8.18 -1.65 -15.05
C ALA A 221 8.65 -0.54 -14.10
N VAL A 222 7.81 0.47 -13.85
CA VAL A 222 8.11 1.53 -12.88
C VAL A 222 8.28 0.93 -11.47
N GLY A 223 7.38 0.05 -11.05
CA GLY A 223 7.47 -0.62 -9.76
C GLY A 223 8.82 -1.32 -9.55
N ARG A 224 9.31 -2.05 -10.57
CA ARG A 224 10.64 -2.68 -10.52
C ARG A 224 11.77 -1.67 -10.40
N GLY A 225 11.68 -0.52 -11.09
CA GLY A 225 12.70 0.52 -11.06
C GLY A 225 12.83 1.26 -9.71
N VAL A 226 11.85 1.13 -8.81
CA VAL A 226 11.87 1.81 -7.51
C VAL A 226 12.04 0.86 -6.32
N VAL A 227 12.19 -0.44 -6.56
CA VAL A 227 12.34 -1.45 -5.49
C VAL A 227 13.46 -1.08 -4.53
N ASP A 228 14.62 -0.63 -5.04
CA ASP A 228 15.75 -0.26 -4.22
C ASP A 228 15.47 0.92 -3.29
N LYS A 229 14.66 1.90 -3.74
CA LYS A 229 14.21 3.02 -2.92
C LYS A 229 13.34 2.55 -1.75
N VAL A 230 12.38 1.66 -2.04
CA VAL A 230 11.53 1.06 -1.00
C VAL A 230 12.37 0.23 -0.04
N CYS A 231 13.32 -0.56 -0.53
CA CYS A 231 14.25 -1.32 0.30
C CYS A 231 15.05 -0.41 1.24
N ARG A 232 15.56 0.72 0.75
CA ARG A 232 16.31 1.67 1.59
C ARG A 232 15.45 2.24 2.72
N ILE A 233 14.18 2.58 2.45
CA ILE A 233 13.25 3.02 3.50
C ILE A 233 13.05 1.91 4.55
N ILE A 234 12.83 0.68 4.11
CA ILE A 234 12.67 -0.46 5.03
C ILE A 234 13.94 -0.64 5.89
N ASP A 235 15.12 -0.59 5.28
CA ASP A 235 16.40 -0.70 6.01
C ASP A 235 16.56 0.42 7.04
N GLU A 236 16.09 1.63 6.74
CA GLU A 236 16.15 2.75 7.67
C GLU A 236 15.19 2.57 8.85
N VAL A 237 13.96 2.09 8.57
CA VAL A 237 13.01 1.73 9.63
C VAL A 237 13.63 0.69 10.57
N MET A 238 14.25 -0.34 10.02
CA MET A 238 14.87 -1.39 10.83
C MET A 238 16.06 -0.90 11.66
N ARG A 239 16.86 0.05 11.14
CA ARG A 239 18.02 0.64 11.86
C ARG A 239 17.63 1.68 12.89
N SER A 240 16.46 2.25 12.79
CA SER A 240 16.02 3.37 13.65
C SER A 240 15.80 3.00 15.12
N GLY A 241 15.82 1.73 15.46
CA GLY A 241 15.51 1.24 16.81
C GLY A 241 14.03 1.42 17.20
N ILE A 242 13.19 1.69 16.23
CA ILE A 242 11.73 1.81 16.40
C ILE A 242 11.06 0.42 16.33
N VAL A 243 11.80 -0.56 15.81
CA VAL A 243 11.42 -1.97 15.70
C VAL A 243 11.90 -2.73 16.92
#